data_bea0b39e48aa9f1d4a65731a5c38c40b
#
_entry.id   bea0b39e48aa9f1d4a65731a5c38c40b
#
_cell.length_a   1.000
_cell.length_b   1.000
_cell.length_c   1.000
_cell.angle_alpha   90.00
_cell.angle_beta   90.00
_cell.angle_gamma   90.00
#
_symmetry.space_group_name_H-M   'P 1'
#
loop_
_entity.id
_entity.type
_entity.pdbx_description
1 polymer ?
#
loop_
_entity_poly.entity_id
_entity_poly.type
_entity_poly.pdbx_seq_one_letter_code
_entity_poly.pdbx_strand_id
1 'polypeptide(L)'
;ENLIDYISERKNWDRQSLIETGWLETVDIESVDKVRAKFDTGNGAVACALHADEILEDKKIVKWKYNGKTYSRPKHGISRIFRANAEGEEPSEIRPTVLLDLTFNGVTYKDVEVGLDSRPRAHSDLLINREVMRRMNISVNPNRTFVLSKRIRPVKKSLDKSDKEWYIKQLRRYYVRRENN
;
A
#
# COMPACT_ATOMS: atom_id res chain seq x y z
N GLU A 1 1.54 -21.12 29.32
CA GLU A 1 1.14 -19.97 28.49
C GLU A 1 2.21 -19.80 27.41
N ASN A 2 1.84 -19.91 26.14
CA ASN A 2 2.85 -19.77 25.12
C ASN A 2 3.05 -18.27 24.75
N LEU A 3 4.17 -17.96 24.13
CA LEU A 3 4.52 -16.58 23.77
C LEU A 3 3.50 -15.92 22.83
N ILE A 4 2.85 -16.72 21.98
CA ILE A 4 1.85 -16.23 21.03
C ILE A 4 0.60 -15.76 21.77
N ASP A 5 0.11 -16.54 22.75
CA ASP A 5 -1.04 -16.17 23.57
C ASP A 5 -0.75 -14.89 24.36
N TYR A 6 0.42 -14.84 24.97
CA TYR A 6 0.86 -13.65 25.72
C TYR A 6 0.93 -12.38 24.87
N ILE A 7 1.45 -12.47 23.65
CA ILE A 7 1.54 -11.33 22.72
C ILE A 7 0.13 -10.92 22.23
N SER A 8 -0.73 -11.88 21.94
CA SER A 8 -2.10 -11.63 21.49
C SER A 8 -2.93 -10.90 22.56
N GLU A 9 -2.87 -11.37 23.79
CA GLU A 9 -3.58 -10.73 24.91
C GLU A 9 -3.10 -9.30 25.18
N ARG A 10 -1.79 -9.06 25.08
CA ARG A 10 -1.21 -7.75 25.35
C ARG A 10 -1.46 -6.71 24.26
N LYS A 11 -1.68 -7.14 23.02
CA LYS A 11 -1.87 -6.23 21.88
C LYS A 11 -3.33 -5.85 21.61
N ASN A 12 -4.29 -6.32 22.38
CA ASN A 12 -5.73 -6.06 22.12
C ASN A 12 -6.12 -6.35 20.66
N TRP A 13 -5.77 -7.52 20.15
CA TRP A 13 -6.02 -7.87 18.76
C TRP A 13 -7.50 -8.05 18.43
N ASP A 14 -8.31 -8.36 19.45
CA ASP A 14 -9.75 -8.57 19.32
C ASP A 14 -10.55 -7.27 19.56
N ARG A 15 -10.06 -6.17 19.03
CA ARG A 15 -10.73 -4.89 19.14
C ARG A 15 -11.83 -4.75 18.11
N GLN A 16 -13.01 -4.33 18.54
CA GLN A 16 -14.12 -4.04 17.64
C GLN A 16 -13.78 -2.82 16.75
N SER A 17 -13.96 -2.99 15.44
CA SER A 17 -13.82 -1.89 14.49
C SER A 17 -15.00 -0.93 14.58
N LEU A 18 -14.72 0.38 14.54
CA LEU A 18 -15.75 1.42 14.60
C LEU A 18 -16.31 1.77 13.22
N ILE A 19 -15.55 1.59 12.16
CA ILE A 19 -15.87 2.06 10.81
C ILE A 19 -15.59 0.95 9.80
N GLU A 20 -16.51 0.76 8.87
CA GLU A 20 -16.31 -0.09 7.70
C GLU A 20 -15.80 0.74 6.52
N THR A 21 -14.76 0.28 5.85
CA THR A 21 -14.22 0.84 4.60
C THR A 21 -14.37 -0.15 3.45
N GLY A 22 -14.31 0.34 2.22
CA GLY A 22 -14.09 -0.51 1.05
C GLY A 22 -12.66 -1.03 1.00
N TRP A 23 -12.41 -2.03 0.19
CA TRP A 23 -11.04 -2.53 -0.01
C TRP A 23 -10.18 -1.56 -0.83
N LEU A 24 -10.80 -0.64 -1.55
CA LEU A 24 -10.18 0.43 -2.33
C LEU A 24 -10.87 1.76 -1.98
N GLU A 25 -10.08 2.75 -1.61
CA GLU A 25 -10.52 4.10 -1.22
C GLU A 25 -9.55 5.16 -1.76
N THR A 26 -9.94 6.43 -1.64
CA THR A 26 -9.05 7.56 -1.92
C THR A 26 -8.46 8.07 -0.61
N VAL A 27 -7.15 8.16 -0.54
CA VAL A 27 -6.40 8.69 0.61
C VAL A 27 -5.60 9.90 0.17
N ASP A 28 -5.57 10.93 1.00
CA ASP A 28 -4.77 12.12 0.79
C ASP A 28 -3.41 11.96 1.47
N ILE A 29 -2.33 12.08 0.70
CA ILE A 29 -0.97 12.03 1.19
C ILE A 29 -0.40 13.44 1.23
N GLU A 30 0.08 13.85 2.38
CA GLU A 30 0.74 15.14 2.56
C GLU A 30 1.75 15.41 1.46
N SER A 31 1.64 16.58 0.82
CA SER A 31 2.53 17.07 -0.25
C SER A 31 2.56 16.22 -1.52
N VAL A 32 1.85 15.12 -1.58
CA VAL A 32 1.81 14.27 -2.78
C VAL A 32 0.51 14.44 -3.56
N ASP A 33 -0.61 14.31 -2.93
CA ASP A 33 -1.96 14.50 -3.45
C ASP A 33 -2.85 13.29 -3.07
N LYS A 34 -4.06 13.28 -3.61
CA LYS A 34 -5.00 12.17 -3.47
C LYS A 34 -4.58 11.00 -4.32
N VAL A 35 -4.49 9.83 -3.71
CA VAL A 35 -4.12 8.59 -4.38
C VAL A 35 -5.14 7.50 -4.11
N ARG A 36 -5.25 6.55 -5.02
CA ARG A 36 -6.03 5.34 -4.77
C ARG A 36 -5.23 4.45 -3.83
N ALA A 37 -5.87 4.02 -2.75
CA ALA A 37 -5.28 3.16 -1.74
C ALA A 37 -6.01 1.83 -1.64
N LYS A 38 -5.26 0.73 -1.65
CA LYS A 38 -5.75 -0.60 -1.33
C LYS A 38 -5.49 -0.89 0.14
N PHE A 39 -6.52 -1.31 0.87
CA PHE A 39 -6.42 -1.76 2.25
C PHE A 39 -6.11 -3.26 2.25
N ASP A 40 -4.88 -3.62 2.52
CA ASP A 40 -4.39 -5.00 2.40
C ASP A 40 -4.27 -5.66 3.79
N THR A 41 -5.31 -6.39 4.17
CA THR A 41 -5.38 -7.10 5.45
C THR A 41 -4.35 -8.22 5.59
N GLY A 42 -3.81 -8.70 4.48
CA GLY A 42 -2.72 -9.67 4.43
C GLY A 42 -1.32 -9.06 4.62
N ASN A 43 -1.20 -7.73 4.54
CA ASN A 43 0.09 -7.06 4.62
C ASN A 43 0.50 -6.75 6.06
N GLY A 44 1.39 -7.58 6.60
CA GLY A 44 2.01 -7.39 7.92
C GLY A 44 3.36 -6.67 7.91
N ALA A 45 3.78 -6.09 6.78
CA ALA A 45 5.01 -5.32 6.70
C ALA A 45 4.98 -4.08 7.62
N VAL A 46 6.14 -3.61 8.02
CA VAL A 46 6.29 -2.43 8.89
C VAL A 46 5.79 -1.16 8.20
N ALA A 47 6.04 -1.02 6.91
CA ALA A 47 5.69 0.15 6.11
C ALA A 47 4.54 -0.12 5.14
N CYS A 48 3.75 0.93 4.85
CA CYS A 48 2.92 0.99 3.66
C CYS A 48 3.80 0.98 2.41
N ALA A 49 3.20 0.80 1.22
CA ALA A 49 3.94 0.88 -0.03
C ALA A 49 3.32 1.95 -0.93
N LEU A 50 4.13 2.86 -1.44
CA LEU A 50 3.74 3.90 -2.38
C LEU A 50 4.47 3.71 -3.70
N HIS A 51 3.72 3.77 -4.80
CA HIS A 51 4.29 3.76 -6.13
C HIS A 51 5.15 5.02 -6.38
N ALA A 52 6.34 4.81 -6.92
CA ALA A 52 7.19 5.86 -7.44
C ALA A 52 7.66 5.48 -8.85
N ASP A 53 7.63 6.45 -9.77
CA ASP A 53 8.11 6.23 -11.14
C ASP A 53 9.63 6.15 -11.19
N GLU A 54 10.29 6.87 -10.31
CA GLU A 54 11.75 6.89 -10.17
C GLU A 54 12.12 7.15 -8.72
N ILE A 55 13.15 6.47 -8.23
CA ILE A 55 13.65 6.59 -6.86
C ILE A 55 15.16 6.84 -6.89
N LEU A 56 15.58 7.91 -6.23
CA LEU A 56 16.97 8.23 -5.96
C LEU A 56 17.17 8.35 -4.46
N GLU A 57 18.06 7.54 -3.91
CA GLU A 57 18.34 7.55 -2.48
C GLU A 57 19.82 7.67 -2.17
N ASP A 58 20.14 8.37 -1.09
CA ASP A 58 21.41 8.30 -0.39
C ASP A 58 21.19 7.87 1.07
N LYS A 59 22.20 8.03 1.91
CA LYS A 59 22.09 7.64 3.33
C LYS A 59 21.11 8.49 4.13
N LYS A 60 20.78 9.71 3.67
CA LYS A 60 20.04 10.72 4.44
C LYS A 60 18.71 11.11 3.81
N ILE A 61 18.62 11.12 2.50
CA ILE A 61 17.50 11.68 1.75
C ILE A 61 17.01 10.68 0.71
N VAL A 62 15.70 10.61 0.53
CA VAL A 62 15.05 9.91 -0.55
C VAL A 62 14.33 10.93 -1.42
N LYS A 63 14.64 10.91 -2.71
CA LYS A 63 13.92 11.65 -3.75
C LYS A 63 13.17 10.69 -4.62
N TRP A 64 11.95 11.04 -5.02
CA TRP A 64 11.17 10.21 -5.94
C TRP A 64 10.32 11.06 -6.86
N LYS A 65 9.98 10.48 -8.01
CA LYS A 65 9.01 11.03 -8.94
C LYS A 65 7.70 10.29 -8.85
N TYR A 66 6.63 11.05 -8.85
CA TYR A 66 5.27 10.55 -8.88
C TYR A 66 4.38 11.53 -9.65
N ASN A 67 3.65 11.02 -10.65
CA ASN A 67 2.73 11.82 -11.47
C ASN A 67 3.36 13.12 -12.02
N GLY A 68 4.57 13.02 -12.53
CA GLY A 68 5.30 14.15 -13.14
C GLY A 68 5.91 15.13 -12.15
N LYS A 69 5.76 14.92 -10.84
CA LYS A 69 6.33 15.77 -9.79
C LYS A 69 7.46 15.06 -9.07
N THR A 70 8.41 15.83 -8.55
CA THR A 70 9.53 15.32 -7.75
C THR A 70 9.33 15.69 -6.29
N TYR A 71 9.52 14.71 -5.42
CA TYR A 71 9.40 14.83 -3.97
C TYR A 71 10.73 14.49 -3.30
N SER A 72 10.96 15.03 -2.11
CA SER A 72 12.15 14.76 -1.32
C SER A 72 11.78 14.72 0.16
N ARG A 73 12.24 13.70 0.87
CA ARG A 73 12.07 13.54 2.32
C ARG A 73 13.31 12.94 2.95
N PRO A 74 13.54 13.20 4.23
CA PRO A 74 14.55 12.47 4.99
C PRO A 74 14.27 10.98 4.92
N LYS A 75 15.32 10.19 4.73
CA LYS A 75 15.22 8.74 4.80
C LYS A 75 14.95 8.32 6.24
N HIS A 76 13.85 7.60 6.47
CA HIS A 76 13.53 7.07 7.78
C HIS A 76 14.25 5.74 8.04
N GLY A 77 14.25 4.86 7.06
CA GLY A 77 14.85 3.53 7.19
C GLY A 77 14.72 2.72 5.91
N ILE A 78 14.65 1.43 6.09
CA ILE A 78 14.42 0.46 5.02
C ILE A 78 13.30 -0.50 5.41
N SER A 79 12.55 -0.95 4.43
CA SER A 79 11.57 -2.02 4.56
C SER A 79 12.08 -3.25 3.81
N ARG A 80 12.11 -4.39 4.49
CA ARG A 80 12.48 -5.69 3.91
C ARG A 80 11.22 -6.46 3.58
N ILE A 81 11.08 -6.86 2.33
CA ILE A 81 9.91 -7.57 1.83
C ILE A 81 10.27 -9.04 1.61
N PHE A 82 9.55 -9.92 2.29
CA PHE A 82 9.64 -11.37 2.15
C PHE A 82 8.41 -11.87 1.43
N ARG A 83 8.59 -12.56 0.31
CA ARG A 83 7.48 -13.17 -0.43
C ARG A 83 7.28 -14.60 0.04
N ALA A 84 6.03 -15.01 0.20
CA ALA A 84 5.66 -16.34 0.73
C ALA A 84 6.27 -17.52 -0.07
N ASN A 85 6.56 -17.31 -1.34
CA ASN A 85 7.12 -18.34 -2.22
C ASN A 85 8.64 -18.21 -2.46
N ALA A 86 9.30 -17.30 -1.72
CA ALA A 86 10.76 -17.17 -1.81
C ALA A 86 11.43 -18.19 -0.89
N GLU A 87 12.33 -18.98 -1.44
CA GLU A 87 13.19 -19.85 -0.66
C GLU A 87 14.35 -19.01 -0.08
N GLY A 88 14.64 -19.22 1.21
CA GLY A 88 15.78 -18.62 1.90
C GLY A 88 15.41 -17.54 2.93
N GLU A 89 16.41 -17.09 3.68
CA GLU A 89 16.28 -16.09 4.76
C GLU A 89 16.45 -14.65 4.26
N GLU A 90 16.89 -14.47 3.01
CA GLU A 90 17.12 -13.16 2.42
C GLU A 90 15.82 -12.51 1.95
N PRO A 91 15.65 -11.21 2.16
CA PRO A 91 14.49 -10.49 1.66
C PRO A 91 14.47 -10.46 0.12
N SER A 92 13.28 -10.60 -0.47
CA SER A 92 13.07 -10.50 -1.92
C SER A 92 13.33 -9.09 -2.44
N GLU A 93 13.07 -8.08 -1.61
CA GLU A 93 13.25 -6.67 -1.93
C GLU A 93 13.63 -5.89 -0.68
N ILE A 94 14.43 -4.83 -0.88
CA ILE A 94 14.73 -3.81 0.12
C ILE A 94 14.26 -2.47 -0.45
N ARG A 95 13.46 -1.72 0.31
CA ARG A 95 12.88 -0.44 -0.10
C ARG A 95 13.27 0.66 0.88
N PRO A 96 13.62 1.87 0.40
CA PRO A 96 13.76 3.01 1.29
C PRO A 96 12.40 3.42 1.84
N THR A 97 12.37 3.88 3.10
CA THR A 97 11.15 4.38 3.72
C THR A 97 11.29 5.85 4.10
N VAL A 98 10.16 6.53 4.05
CA VAL A 98 9.98 7.90 4.49
C VAL A 98 8.77 8.00 5.41
N LEU A 99 8.65 9.06 6.19
CA LEU A 99 7.45 9.34 7.00
C LEU A 99 6.57 10.35 6.27
N LEU A 100 5.30 10.02 6.10
CA LEU A 100 4.30 10.90 5.46
C LEU A 100 3.03 10.92 6.30
N ASP A 101 2.35 12.07 6.33
CA ASP A 101 1.02 12.17 6.92
C ASP A 101 -0.03 11.71 5.92
N LEU A 102 -0.95 10.86 6.36
CA LEU A 102 -2.07 10.38 5.57
C LEU A 102 -3.38 10.93 6.14
N THR A 103 -4.22 11.48 5.29
CA THR A 103 -5.57 11.92 5.67
C THR A 103 -6.60 11.03 5.02
N PHE A 104 -7.47 10.43 5.83
CA PHE A 104 -8.53 9.55 5.38
C PHE A 104 -9.77 9.73 6.26
N ASN A 105 -10.93 9.85 5.64
CA ASN A 105 -12.21 10.03 6.33
C ASN A 105 -12.18 11.18 7.36
N GLY A 106 -11.55 12.29 7.01
CA GLY A 106 -11.44 13.49 7.85
C GLY A 106 -10.43 13.41 8.98
N VAL A 107 -9.66 12.34 9.10
CA VAL A 107 -8.65 12.14 10.14
C VAL A 107 -7.25 12.11 9.51
N THR A 108 -6.32 12.87 10.09
CA THR A 108 -4.92 12.86 9.70
C THR A 108 -4.10 11.94 10.61
N TYR A 109 -3.48 10.95 10.01
CA TYR A 109 -2.57 10.00 10.66
C TYR A 109 -1.15 10.44 10.39
N LYS A 110 -0.47 10.92 11.44
CA LYS A 110 0.87 11.48 11.34
C LYS A 110 1.95 10.41 11.29
N ASP A 111 3.03 10.74 10.58
CA ASP A 111 4.27 9.96 10.57
C ASP A 111 4.06 8.49 10.20
N VAL A 112 3.27 8.25 9.17
CA VAL A 112 3.08 6.91 8.62
C VAL A 112 4.34 6.53 7.85
N GLU A 113 4.91 5.37 8.19
CA GLU A 113 6.06 4.84 7.46
C GLU A 113 5.63 4.29 6.10
N VAL A 114 6.24 4.80 5.04
CA VAL A 114 5.90 4.47 3.67
C VAL A 114 7.16 4.04 2.92
N GLY A 115 7.16 2.82 2.41
CA GLY A 115 8.19 2.30 1.51
C GLY A 115 7.92 2.73 0.07
N LEU A 116 8.94 3.18 -0.62
CA LEU A 116 8.85 3.59 -2.02
C LEU A 116 9.28 2.46 -2.94
N ASP A 117 8.49 2.21 -3.97
CA ASP A 117 8.75 1.14 -4.94
C ASP A 117 8.07 1.41 -6.27
N SER A 118 8.62 0.86 -7.34
CA SER A 118 7.96 0.87 -8.64
C SER A 118 6.85 -0.20 -8.67
N ARG A 119 5.61 0.24 -8.83
CA ARG A 119 4.41 -0.62 -8.80
C ARG A 119 3.53 -0.39 -10.05
N PRO A 120 4.06 -0.52 -11.27
CA PRO A 120 3.33 -0.14 -12.48
C PRO A 120 2.13 -1.05 -12.76
N ARG A 121 2.11 -2.26 -12.21
CA ARG A 121 1.04 -3.26 -12.37
C ARG A 121 -0.01 -3.26 -11.27
N ALA A 122 0.16 -2.40 -10.25
CA ALA A 122 -0.77 -2.35 -9.13
C ALA A 122 -2.04 -1.55 -9.47
N HIS A 123 -3.19 -1.99 -8.97
CA HIS A 123 -4.47 -1.29 -9.11
C HIS A 123 -4.56 0.01 -8.31
N SER A 124 -3.71 0.14 -7.31
CA SER A 124 -3.63 1.29 -6.43
C SER A 124 -2.19 1.74 -6.30
N ASP A 125 -2.00 3.04 -6.15
CA ASP A 125 -0.68 3.61 -5.96
C ASP A 125 -0.19 3.51 -4.53
N LEU A 126 -1.11 3.41 -3.56
CA LEU A 126 -0.81 3.20 -2.14
C LEU A 126 -1.36 1.85 -1.68
N LEU A 127 -0.53 1.12 -0.96
CA LEU A 127 -0.92 -0.09 -0.25
C LEU A 127 -0.86 0.17 1.24
N ILE A 128 -2.01 0.11 1.93
CA ILE A 128 -2.08 0.33 3.37
C ILE A 128 -1.97 -1.01 4.09
N ASN A 129 -1.05 -1.08 5.04
CA ASN A 129 -0.75 -2.26 5.83
C ASN A 129 -1.67 -2.39 7.06
N ARG A 130 -1.62 -3.53 7.74
CA ARG A 130 -2.43 -3.81 8.94
C ARG A 130 -2.17 -2.84 10.09
N GLU A 131 -0.93 -2.39 10.26
CA GLU A 131 -0.56 -1.49 11.36
C GLU A 131 -1.30 -0.16 11.25
N VAL A 132 -1.34 0.41 10.06
CA VAL A 132 -2.07 1.66 9.80
C VAL A 132 -3.59 1.43 9.89
N MET A 133 -4.10 0.31 9.40
CA MET A 133 -5.52 -0.04 9.55
C MET A 133 -5.95 -0.12 11.03
N ARG A 134 -5.09 -0.64 11.90
CA ARG A 134 -5.35 -0.64 13.35
C ARG A 134 -5.41 0.77 13.93
N ARG A 135 -4.52 1.66 13.52
CA ARG A 135 -4.57 3.08 13.92
C ARG A 135 -5.89 3.72 13.48
N MET A 136 -6.38 3.38 12.30
CA MET A 136 -7.65 3.87 11.76
C MET A 136 -8.87 3.21 12.43
N ASN A 137 -8.69 2.09 13.10
CA ASN A 137 -9.74 1.29 13.74
C ASN A 137 -10.88 0.92 12.76
N ILE A 138 -10.52 0.40 11.61
CA ILE A 138 -11.43 0.05 10.52
C ILE A 138 -11.50 -1.46 10.27
N SER A 139 -12.62 -1.89 9.70
CA SER A 139 -12.77 -3.18 9.02
C SER A 139 -12.90 -2.98 7.52
N VAL A 140 -12.44 -3.95 6.74
CA VAL A 140 -12.44 -3.88 5.29
C VAL A 140 -13.54 -4.77 4.72
N ASN A 141 -14.44 -4.18 3.91
CA ASN A 141 -15.43 -4.93 3.17
C ASN A 141 -14.88 -5.26 1.77
N PRO A 142 -14.63 -6.53 1.45
CA PRO A 142 -14.06 -6.93 0.17
C PRO A 142 -15.03 -6.77 -1.01
N ASN A 143 -16.31 -6.56 -0.76
CA ASN A 143 -17.32 -6.41 -1.80
C ASN A 143 -17.57 -4.95 -2.20
N ARG A 144 -16.93 -3.99 -1.54
CA ARG A 144 -17.19 -2.57 -1.75
C ARG A 144 -15.92 -1.77 -2.00
N THR A 145 -16.07 -0.71 -2.79
CA THR A 145 -15.02 0.28 -3.05
C THR A 145 -15.58 1.69 -2.84
N PHE A 146 -14.74 2.62 -2.45
CA PHE A 146 -15.08 4.05 -2.29
C PHE A 146 -16.33 4.27 -1.42
N VAL A 147 -16.35 3.64 -0.25
CA VAL A 147 -17.44 3.77 0.74
C VAL A 147 -17.32 5.08 1.51
N LEU A 148 -16.10 5.45 1.90
CA LEU A 148 -15.80 6.60 2.75
C LEU A 148 -15.15 7.77 2.00
N SER A 149 -14.87 7.61 0.71
CA SER A 149 -14.19 8.61 -0.09
C SER A 149 -14.75 8.70 -1.50
N LYS A 150 -14.50 9.82 -2.17
CA LYS A 150 -14.83 9.97 -3.58
C LYS A 150 -13.87 9.16 -4.44
N ARG A 151 -14.43 8.48 -5.44
CA ARG A 151 -13.64 7.79 -6.46
C ARG A 151 -12.83 8.82 -7.26
N ILE A 152 -11.54 8.57 -7.43
CA ILE A 152 -10.66 9.30 -8.34
C ILE A 152 -10.21 8.38 -9.47
N ARG A 153 -9.81 8.96 -10.59
CA ARG A 153 -9.20 8.20 -11.68
C ARG A 153 -7.80 7.71 -11.26
N PRO A 154 -7.40 6.50 -11.69
CA PRO A 154 -6.02 6.07 -11.50
C PRO A 154 -5.05 7.04 -12.19
N VAL A 155 -3.91 7.26 -11.55
CA VAL A 155 -2.80 7.99 -12.19
C VAL A 155 -2.27 7.16 -13.36
N LYS A 156 -2.07 7.82 -14.50
CA LYS A 156 -1.51 7.17 -15.68
C LYS A 156 -0.04 6.85 -15.42
N LYS A 157 0.31 5.56 -15.46
CA LYS A 157 1.67 5.08 -15.27
C LYS A 157 2.36 4.85 -16.62
N SER A 158 3.67 5.08 -16.66
CA SER A 158 4.49 4.65 -17.78
C SER A 158 4.63 3.13 -17.74
N LEU A 159 4.15 2.46 -18.78
CA LEU A 159 4.22 1.00 -18.92
C LEU A 159 5.24 0.63 -19.99
N ASP A 160 6.18 -0.25 -19.65
CA ASP A 160 7.05 -0.88 -20.64
C ASP A 160 6.30 -2.01 -21.41
N LYS A 161 7.00 -2.62 -22.36
CA LYS A 161 6.43 -3.71 -23.17
C LYS A 161 5.99 -4.90 -22.31
N SER A 162 6.78 -5.26 -21.31
CA SER A 162 6.49 -6.36 -20.39
C SER A 162 5.24 -6.09 -19.55
N ASP A 163 5.07 -4.87 -19.05
CA ASP A 163 3.88 -4.47 -18.31
C ASP A 163 2.62 -4.52 -19.17
N LYS A 164 2.71 -4.06 -20.42
CA LYS A 164 1.58 -4.13 -21.39
C LYS A 164 1.17 -5.57 -21.70
N GLU A 165 2.14 -6.45 -21.92
CA GLU A 165 1.91 -7.89 -22.14
C GLU A 165 1.25 -8.54 -20.91
N TRP A 166 1.69 -8.19 -19.72
CA TRP A 166 1.09 -8.67 -18.46
C TRP A 166 -0.37 -8.25 -18.34
N TYR A 167 -0.71 -6.98 -18.61
CA TYR A 167 -2.11 -6.52 -18.60
C TYR A 167 -2.98 -7.24 -19.60
N ILE A 168 -2.51 -7.44 -20.84
CA ILE A 168 -3.23 -8.18 -21.87
C ILE A 168 -3.53 -9.61 -21.40
N LYS A 169 -2.54 -10.27 -20.79
CA LYS A 169 -2.71 -11.61 -20.22
C LYS A 169 -3.76 -11.65 -19.10
N GLN A 170 -3.80 -10.63 -18.23
CA GLN A 170 -4.82 -10.54 -17.18
C GLN A 170 -6.23 -10.35 -17.77
N LEU A 171 -6.38 -9.49 -18.75
CA LEU A 171 -7.65 -9.28 -19.45
C LEU A 171 -8.18 -10.57 -20.08
N ARG A 172 -7.33 -11.32 -20.79
CA ARG A 172 -7.70 -12.61 -21.37
C ARG A 172 -8.19 -13.60 -20.31
N ARG A 173 -7.50 -13.70 -19.18
CA ARG A 173 -7.94 -14.57 -18.06
C ARG A 173 -9.30 -14.15 -17.50
N TYR A 174 -9.55 -12.86 -17.40
CA TYR A 174 -10.81 -12.33 -16.89
C TYR A 174 -11.98 -12.69 -17.82
N TYR A 175 -11.82 -12.50 -19.12
CA TYR A 175 -12.87 -12.84 -20.10
C TYR A 175 -13.15 -14.34 -20.14
N VAL A 176 -12.13 -15.18 -20.18
CA VAL A 176 -12.30 -16.65 -20.14
C VAL A 176 -13.08 -17.11 -18.90
N ARG A 177 -12.82 -16.53 -17.73
CA ARG A 177 -13.58 -16.85 -16.52
C ARG A 177 -15.05 -16.44 -16.60
N ARG A 178 -15.35 -15.32 -17.25
CA ARG A 178 -16.73 -14.85 -17.41
C ARG A 178 -17.55 -15.71 -18.38
N GLU A 179 -16.92 -16.24 -19.41
CA GLU A 179 -17.58 -17.11 -20.39
C GLU A 179 -17.89 -18.51 -19.82
N ASN A 180 -17.17 -18.95 -18.79
CA ASN A 180 -17.33 -20.26 -18.15
C ASN A 180 -18.20 -20.24 -16.87
N ASN A 181 -18.71 -19.11 -16.47
CA ASN A 181 -19.66 -18.94 -15.35
C ASN A 181 -21.05 -18.54 -15.85
#